data_0767b9fb13a30bc6030bb66712e05715
#
_entry.id   0767b9fb13a30bc6030bb66712e05715
#
_cell.length_a   1.000
_cell.length_b   1.000
_cell.length_c   1.000
_cell.angle_alpha   90.00
_cell.angle_beta   90.00
_cell.angle_gamma   90.00
#
_symmetry.space_group_name_H-M   'P 1'
#
loop_
_entity.id
_entity.type
_entity.pdbx_description
1 polymer ?
#
loop_
_entity_poly.entity_id
_entity_poly.type
_entity_poly.pdbx_seq_one_letter_code
_entity_poly.pdbx_strand_id
1 'polypeptide(L)'
;KNFIQPIAGEMLCIFLFSCGGKNAQNGGGMVREYAVMTLQPDSMEWYSNYPAAIKGKRDIEIRPNVSGFITDLRVDEGSVVRKGQVLFVIDTVPYKAALKVAETNVEVAKASTETARLTAENKRELQRRDIISEYDLQMAENSYASAKAQLAQAEAQLVNARNNDSYTRVISPLDGVVGEIPFRVGSLVSPSSATPLTTVSDNSEMYVYFSMTERQILELVAQYGAENFLQKLPTVSLKLSDGSIYPLKGRIETVSGIIDTQTGSSNMRATFENPNRLL
;
A
#
# COMPACT_ATOMS: atom_id res chain seq x y z
N LYS A 1 -21.15 -17.96 -57.11
CA LYS A 1 -21.38 -17.72 -58.54
C LYS A 1 -20.06 -17.63 -59.21
N ASN A 2 -19.61 -18.75 -59.82
CA ASN A 2 -19.54 -19.06 -61.22
C ASN A 2 -18.42 -18.25 -61.92
N PHE A 3 -17.47 -18.80 -62.68
CA PHE A 3 -17.46 -19.76 -63.79
C PHE A 3 -15.94 -20.11 -64.03
N ILE A 4 -15.43 -21.33 -64.09
CA ILE A 4 -15.46 -22.32 -65.21
C ILE A 4 -15.08 -21.63 -66.54
N GLN A 5 -14.07 -21.99 -67.23
CA GLN A 5 -13.60 -23.22 -67.86
C GLN A 5 -12.36 -22.99 -68.77
N PRO A 6 -11.88 -24.05 -69.40
CA PRO A 6 -10.51 -24.19 -69.92
C PRO A 6 -10.45 -24.15 -71.42
N ILE A 7 -9.26 -24.11 -72.01
CA ILE A 7 -9.00 -24.49 -73.42
C ILE A 7 -7.59 -25.11 -73.47
N ALA A 8 -7.49 -26.23 -73.74
CA ALA A 8 -7.29 -27.33 -74.65
C ALA A 8 -6.62 -26.97 -75.98
N GLY A 9 -5.76 -27.84 -76.35
CA GLY A 9 -5.42 -28.13 -77.77
C GLY A 9 -4.02 -27.73 -78.19
N GLU A 10 -3.32 -28.50 -78.62
CA GLU A 10 -3.00 -29.49 -79.64
C GLU A 10 -1.48 -29.46 -79.90
N MET A 11 -0.83 -30.53 -79.77
CA MET A 11 -0.57 -31.54 -80.82
C MET A 11 0.52 -31.08 -81.86
N LEU A 12 1.62 -31.74 -81.92
CA LEU A 12 2.10 -32.49 -83.14
C LEU A 12 3.59 -32.73 -83.12
N CYS A 13 3.93 -33.97 -82.95
CA CYS A 13 4.79 -34.86 -83.80
C CYS A 13 6.26 -34.48 -84.10
N ILE A 14 7.11 -35.37 -83.63
CA ILE A 14 8.01 -36.28 -84.39
C ILE A 14 9.14 -35.61 -85.11
N PHE A 15 10.36 -35.89 -84.66
CA PHE A 15 11.37 -36.52 -85.57
C PHE A 15 12.47 -37.23 -84.75
N LEU A 16 12.50 -38.53 -84.92
CA LEU A 16 13.63 -39.40 -84.58
C LEU A 16 14.84 -39.11 -85.47
N PHE A 17 15.96 -38.84 -84.88
CA PHE A 17 17.23 -39.19 -85.49
C PHE A 17 18.15 -39.86 -84.49
N SER A 18 18.33 -41.12 -84.71
CA SER A 18 19.36 -41.95 -84.14
C SER A 18 20.68 -41.67 -84.83
N CYS A 19 21.70 -41.41 -84.00
CA CYS A 19 23.04 -41.83 -84.43
C CYS A 19 23.94 -42.03 -83.23
N GLY A 20 24.49 -43.20 -83.16
CA GLY A 20 25.33 -43.68 -82.07
C GLY A 20 26.70 -43.01 -81.99
N GLY A 21 27.26 -42.97 -80.87
CA GLY A 21 28.63 -42.59 -80.55
C GLY A 21 28.94 -43.07 -79.12
N LYS A 22 29.62 -44.24 -79.05
CA LYS A 22 30.22 -44.70 -77.80
C LYS A 22 31.35 -43.74 -77.44
N ASN A 23 31.20 -43.04 -76.39
CA ASN A 23 32.31 -42.60 -75.53
C ASN A 23 31.89 -42.68 -74.10
N ALA A 24 32.35 -43.70 -73.43
CA ALA A 24 32.32 -43.79 -72.00
C ALA A 24 33.29 -42.73 -71.44
N GLN A 25 32.78 -41.56 -71.12
CA GLN A 25 33.50 -40.63 -70.35
C GLN A 25 33.03 -40.79 -68.88
N ASN A 26 33.95 -41.24 -68.10
CA ASN A 26 33.92 -41.33 -66.66
C ASN A 26 33.47 -39.99 -66.09
N GLY A 27 32.17 -39.80 -65.92
CA GLY A 27 31.61 -38.67 -65.20
C GLY A 27 31.85 -38.85 -63.74
N GLY A 28 33.02 -38.49 -63.26
CA GLY A 28 33.23 -38.28 -61.84
C GLY A 28 32.22 -37.22 -61.37
N GLY A 29 31.20 -37.69 -60.74
CA GLY A 29 30.24 -36.79 -60.10
C GLY A 29 31.02 -35.80 -59.22
N MET A 30 31.05 -34.53 -59.61
CA MET A 30 31.49 -33.49 -58.71
C MET A 30 30.67 -33.56 -57.45
N VAL A 31 31.26 -34.16 -56.43
CA VAL A 31 30.70 -34.04 -55.06
C VAL A 31 30.76 -32.55 -54.70
N ARG A 32 29.64 -31.87 -54.74
CA ARG A 32 29.54 -30.51 -54.28
C ARG A 32 29.75 -30.51 -52.77
N GLU A 33 30.84 -29.92 -52.32
CA GLU A 33 31.07 -29.65 -50.91
C GLU A 33 30.11 -28.55 -50.50
N TYR A 34 29.21 -28.89 -49.57
CA TYR A 34 28.35 -27.93 -48.91
C TYR A 34 28.97 -27.62 -47.56
N ALA A 35 29.07 -26.32 -47.25
CA ALA A 35 29.42 -25.90 -45.92
C ALA A 35 28.32 -26.32 -44.97
N VAL A 36 28.62 -27.20 -44.03
CA VAL A 36 27.71 -27.61 -42.97
C VAL A 36 28.16 -26.97 -41.66
N MET A 37 27.21 -26.42 -40.94
CA MET A 37 27.44 -25.90 -39.61
C MET A 37 26.81 -26.89 -38.61
N THR A 38 27.60 -27.37 -37.68
CA THR A 38 27.11 -28.17 -36.57
C THR A 38 26.46 -27.24 -35.60
N LEU A 39 25.15 -27.31 -35.44
CA LEU A 39 24.42 -26.60 -34.40
C LEU A 39 24.69 -27.27 -33.06
N GLN A 40 25.33 -26.57 -32.18
CA GLN A 40 25.42 -26.97 -30.77
C GLN A 40 24.21 -26.42 -30.05
N PRO A 41 23.58 -27.22 -29.17
CA PRO A 41 22.52 -26.69 -28.29
C PRO A 41 23.13 -25.63 -27.37
N ASP A 42 22.64 -24.40 -27.48
CA ASP A 42 22.96 -23.32 -26.55
C ASP A 42 21.74 -23.03 -25.69
N SER A 43 21.99 -22.71 -24.41
CA SER A 43 20.94 -22.32 -23.49
C SER A 43 20.70 -20.82 -23.60
N MET A 44 19.53 -20.44 -24.01
CA MET A 44 19.12 -19.04 -24.09
C MET A 44 18.07 -18.75 -23.01
N GLU A 45 18.33 -17.76 -22.18
CA GLU A 45 17.33 -17.26 -21.25
C GLU A 45 16.33 -16.38 -22.02
N TRP A 46 15.06 -16.70 -21.86
CA TRP A 46 13.96 -15.97 -22.47
C TRP A 46 13.34 -15.01 -21.45
N TYR A 47 13.34 -13.73 -21.78
CA TYR A 47 12.77 -12.69 -20.94
C TYR A 47 11.48 -12.14 -21.54
N SER A 48 10.44 -12.06 -20.71
CA SER A 48 9.22 -11.32 -21.03
C SER A 48 9.19 -10.02 -20.24
N ASN A 49 8.98 -8.90 -20.95
CA ASN A 49 8.92 -7.58 -20.33
C ASN A 49 7.46 -7.16 -20.15
N TYR A 50 7.16 -6.66 -18.97
CA TYR A 50 5.84 -6.16 -18.59
C TYR A 50 5.96 -4.69 -18.15
N PRO A 51 5.08 -3.79 -18.63
CA PRO A 51 5.00 -2.45 -18.07
C PRO A 51 4.55 -2.55 -16.62
N ALA A 52 5.21 -1.80 -15.75
CA ALA A 52 4.98 -1.88 -14.33
C ALA A 52 4.90 -0.49 -13.69
N ALA A 53 4.08 -0.38 -12.65
CA ALA A 53 3.99 0.80 -11.78
C ALA A 53 4.65 0.49 -10.43
N ILE A 54 5.55 1.38 -10.01
CA ILE A 54 6.27 1.26 -8.73
C ILE A 54 5.54 2.12 -7.70
N LYS A 55 5.31 1.57 -6.50
CA LYS A 55 4.73 2.27 -5.35
C LYS A 55 5.50 1.90 -4.09
N GLY A 56 5.58 2.83 -3.14
CA GLY A 56 6.09 2.53 -1.80
C GLY A 56 5.25 1.44 -1.12
N LYS A 57 5.84 0.77 -0.15
CA LYS A 57 5.14 -0.26 0.65
C LYS A 57 3.90 0.30 1.34
N ARG A 58 3.99 1.54 1.81
CA ARG A 58 2.89 2.27 2.45
C ARG A 58 3.05 3.77 2.21
N ASP A 59 2.03 4.35 1.63
CA ASP A 59 1.89 5.80 1.49
C ASP A 59 0.76 6.25 2.41
N ILE A 60 1.08 7.02 3.45
CA ILE A 60 0.09 7.49 4.42
C ILE A 60 -0.04 9.01 4.29
N GLU A 61 -1.24 9.45 3.97
CA GLU A 61 -1.59 10.86 4.00
C GLU A 61 -1.67 11.35 5.45
N ILE A 62 -0.91 12.37 5.76
CA ILE A 62 -0.92 13.02 7.07
C ILE A 62 -1.94 14.15 7.04
N ARG A 63 -3.02 13.97 7.80
CA ARG A 63 -4.11 14.94 7.94
C ARG A 63 -4.20 15.44 9.38
N PRO A 64 -4.54 16.73 9.60
CA PRO A 64 -4.72 17.23 10.95
C PRO A 64 -6.03 16.68 11.55
N ASN A 65 -6.03 16.37 12.84
CA ASN A 65 -7.22 15.98 13.57
C ASN A 65 -7.92 17.17 14.26
N VAL A 66 -7.28 18.32 14.26
CA VAL A 66 -7.77 19.57 14.86
C VAL A 66 -7.58 20.74 13.91
N SER A 67 -8.38 21.79 14.05
CA SER A 67 -8.30 23.00 13.23
C SER A 67 -7.40 24.03 13.90
N GLY A 68 -6.65 24.78 13.10
CA GLY A 68 -5.81 25.88 13.60
C GLY A 68 -4.75 26.30 12.61
N PHE A 69 -3.96 27.30 12.98
CA PHE A 69 -2.85 27.74 12.16
C PHE A 69 -1.60 26.90 12.44
N ILE A 70 -0.82 26.58 11.40
CA ILE A 70 0.48 25.95 11.56
C ILE A 70 1.43 27.00 12.18
N THR A 71 1.98 26.71 13.35
CA THR A 71 2.92 27.59 14.05
C THR A 71 4.37 27.18 13.84
N ASP A 72 4.61 25.88 13.58
CA ASP A 72 5.96 25.34 13.40
C ASP A 72 5.94 24.19 12.40
N LEU A 73 6.98 24.13 11.55
CA LEU A 73 7.22 23.08 10.57
C LEU A 73 8.61 22.51 10.84
N ARG A 74 8.67 21.23 11.24
CA ARG A 74 9.91 20.58 11.73
C ARG A 74 10.56 19.65 10.75
N VAL A 75 10.05 19.59 9.53
CA VAL A 75 10.53 18.71 8.48
C VAL A 75 10.48 19.44 7.15
N ASP A 76 11.36 19.03 6.24
CA ASP A 76 11.37 19.47 4.85
C ASP A 76 10.90 18.35 3.91
N GLU A 77 10.51 18.73 2.70
CA GLU A 77 10.18 17.79 1.63
C GLU A 77 11.38 16.88 1.34
N GLY A 78 11.13 15.58 1.17
CA GLY A 78 12.19 14.58 0.95
C GLY A 78 12.97 14.18 2.20
N SER A 79 12.72 14.78 3.37
CA SER A 79 13.41 14.40 4.61
C SER A 79 12.98 13.03 5.11
N VAL A 80 13.92 12.33 5.74
CA VAL A 80 13.66 11.04 6.38
C VAL A 80 13.15 11.27 7.80
N VAL A 81 12.02 10.64 8.12
CA VAL A 81 11.38 10.77 9.43
C VAL A 81 11.21 9.41 10.10
N ARG A 82 11.14 9.42 11.43
CA ARG A 82 10.86 8.24 12.24
C ARG A 82 9.43 8.27 12.76
N LYS A 83 8.88 7.10 13.01
CA LYS A 83 7.59 6.95 13.70
C LYS A 83 7.60 7.71 15.02
N GLY A 84 6.55 8.54 15.24
CA GLY A 84 6.42 9.41 16.42
C GLY A 84 7.16 10.75 16.32
N GLN A 85 7.94 11.00 15.27
CA GLN A 85 8.58 12.30 15.05
C GLN A 85 7.53 13.35 14.74
N VAL A 86 7.63 14.53 15.38
CA VAL A 86 6.74 15.67 15.13
C VAL A 86 7.09 16.29 13.78
N LEU A 87 6.08 16.41 12.92
CA LEU A 87 6.18 16.98 11.58
C LEU A 87 5.71 18.44 11.58
N PHE A 88 4.52 18.68 12.14
CA PHE A 88 3.87 20.00 12.20
C PHE A 88 3.41 20.28 13.63
N VAL A 89 3.39 21.56 13.97
CA VAL A 89 2.76 22.05 15.19
C VAL A 89 1.65 23.02 14.81
N ILE A 90 0.43 22.72 15.25
CA ILE A 90 -0.75 23.59 15.12
C ILE A 90 -0.85 24.43 16.39
N ASP A 91 -1.41 25.63 16.30
CA ASP A 91 -1.59 26.51 17.47
C ASP A 91 -2.15 25.76 18.67
N THR A 92 -1.34 25.67 19.72
CA THR A 92 -1.66 24.89 20.93
C THR A 92 -2.40 25.71 21.98
N VAL A 93 -2.44 27.06 21.85
CA VAL A 93 -2.94 27.96 22.89
C VAL A 93 -4.40 27.66 23.26
N PRO A 94 -5.36 27.60 22.30
CA PRO A 94 -6.75 27.34 22.64
C PRO A 94 -6.96 25.93 23.22
N TYR A 95 -6.21 24.93 22.77
CA TYR A 95 -6.32 23.55 23.23
C TYR A 95 -5.75 23.37 24.63
N LYS A 96 -4.63 24.00 24.96
CA LYS A 96 -4.08 24.02 26.33
C LYS A 96 -4.99 24.74 27.30
N ALA A 97 -5.63 25.83 26.89
CA ALA A 97 -6.61 26.51 27.73
C ALA A 97 -7.82 25.61 28.03
N ALA A 98 -8.36 24.94 27.00
CA ALA A 98 -9.46 23.97 27.17
C ALA A 98 -9.06 22.78 28.04
N LEU A 99 -7.84 22.26 27.89
CA LEU A 99 -7.31 21.21 28.75
C LEU A 99 -7.25 21.65 30.21
N LYS A 100 -6.75 22.87 30.49
CA LYS A 100 -6.67 23.41 31.85
C LYS A 100 -8.05 23.56 32.50
N VAL A 101 -9.06 24.02 31.74
CA VAL A 101 -10.45 24.08 32.21
C VAL A 101 -10.97 22.69 32.56
N ALA A 102 -10.75 21.70 31.70
CA ALA A 102 -11.19 20.33 31.96
C ALA A 102 -10.49 19.71 33.18
N GLU A 103 -9.19 19.94 33.37
CA GLU A 103 -8.46 19.53 34.59
C GLU A 103 -9.10 20.11 35.87
N THR A 104 -9.37 21.42 35.84
CA THR A 104 -10.02 22.10 37.01
C THR A 104 -11.41 21.55 37.29
N ASN A 105 -12.22 21.24 36.27
CA ASN A 105 -13.54 20.67 36.40
C ASN A 105 -13.47 19.26 37.07
N VAL A 106 -12.47 18.46 36.74
CA VAL A 106 -12.25 17.15 37.41
C VAL A 106 -11.93 17.36 38.91
N GLU A 107 -11.10 18.35 39.27
CA GLU A 107 -10.78 18.64 40.66
C GLU A 107 -12.00 19.07 41.44
N VAL A 108 -12.85 19.93 40.88
CA VAL A 108 -14.12 20.35 41.48
C VAL A 108 -15.06 19.14 41.69
N ALA A 109 -15.20 18.31 40.64
CA ALA A 109 -16.07 17.12 40.74
C ALA A 109 -15.54 16.10 41.75
N LYS A 110 -14.21 15.93 41.88
CA LYS A 110 -13.60 15.09 42.93
C LYS A 110 -13.92 15.58 44.32
N ALA A 111 -13.77 16.88 44.59
CA ALA A 111 -14.09 17.48 45.88
C ALA A 111 -15.57 17.31 46.23
N SER A 112 -16.46 17.53 45.27
CA SER A 112 -17.90 17.31 45.42
C SER A 112 -18.24 15.85 45.74
N THR A 113 -17.62 14.91 44.97
CA THR A 113 -17.82 13.48 45.19
C THR A 113 -17.34 13.04 46.58
N GLU A 114 -16.21 13.54 47.02
CA GLU A 114 -15.66 13.23 48.33
C GLU A 114 -16.57 13.76 49.45
N THR A 115 -17.09 14.98 49.33
CA THR A 115 -18.06 15.54 50.26
C THR A 115 -19.33 14.68 50.33
N ALA A 116 -19.89 14.28 49.21
CA ALA A 116 -21.06 13.41 49.14
C ALA A 116 -20.77 12.02 49.72
N ARG A 117 -19.57 11.47 49.47
CA ARG A 117 -19.12 10.19 50.06
C ARG A 117 -19.10 10.23 51.57
N LEU A 118 -18.45 11.24 52.15
CA LEU A 118 -18.37 11.42 53.61
C LEU A 118 -19.77 11.62 54.23
N THR A 119 -20.64 12.36 53.54
CA THR A 119 -22.03 12.54 53.98
C THR A 119 -22.79 11.21 54.00
N ALA A 120 -22.68 10.40 52.95
CA ALA A 120 -23.32 9.09 52.87
C ALA A 120 -22.78 8.12 53.95
N GLU A 121 -21.46 8.13 54.19
CA GLU A 121 -20.83 7.30 55.21
C GLU A 121 -21.30 7.70 56.63
N ASN A 122 -21.33 8.99 56.93
CA ASN A 122 -21.85 9.48 58.22
C ASN A 122 -23.32 9.11 58.40
N LYS A 123 -24.15 9.28 57.35
CA LYS A 123 -25.57 8.88 57.39
C LYS A 123 -25.75 7.37 57.58
N ARG A 124 -24.91 6.57 56.97
CA ARG A 124 -24.93 5.10 57.15
C ARG A 124 -24.62 4.69 58.58
N GLU A 125 -23.66 5.36 59.24
CA GLU A 125 -23.32 5.09 60.62
C GLU A 125 -24.46 5.53 61.60
N LEU A 126 -25.13 6.67 61.33
CA LEU A 126 -26.27 7.13 62.09
C LEU A 126 -27.47 6.19 61.91
N GLN A 127 -27.73 5.68 60.74
CA GLN A 127 -28.81 4.73 60.49
C GLN A 127 -28.55 3.38 61.19
N ARG A 128 -27.34 2.90 61.28
CA ARG A 128 -26.95 1.70 62.04
C ARG A 128 -27.26 1.82 63.53
N ARG A 129 -27.34 3.04 64.03
CA ARG A 129 -27.68 3.35 65.43
C ARG A 129 -29.17 3.74 65.62
N ASP A 130 -29.98 3.54 64.56
CA ASP A 130 -31.39 3.90 64.50
C ASP A 130 -31.70 5.39 64.79
N ILE A 131 -30.72 6.29 64.48
CA ILE A 131 -30.87 7.74 64.71
C ILE A 131 -31.62 8.42 63.59
N ILE A 132 -31.46 7.91 62.31
CA ILE A 132 -32.09 8.46 61.12
C ILE A 132 -32.89 7.38 60.39
N SER A 133 -33.81 7.84 59.52
CA SER A 133 -34.64 6.97 58.69
C SER A 133 -33.80 6.34 57.54
N GLU A 134 -34.24 5.20 57.01
CA GLU A 134 -33.70 4.57 55.82
C GLU A 134 -33.79 5.49 54.58
N TYR A 135 -34.89 6.29 54.56
CA TYR A 135 -35.06 7.29 53.48
C TYR A 135 -33.94 8.35 53.47
N ASP A 136 -33.53 8.85 54.64
CA ASP A 136 -32.45 9.84 54.76
C ASP A 136 -31.10 9.27 54.30
N LEU A 137 -30.84 8.00 54.60
CA LEU A 137 -29.66 7.30 54.12
C LEU A 137 -29.72 7.16 52.59
N GLN A 138 -30.85 6.67 52.05
CA GLN A 138 -31.01 6.48 50.60
C GLN A 138 -30.83 7.79 49.80
N MET A 139 -31.33 8.91 50.35
CA MET A 139 -31.12 10.22 49.72
C MET A 139 -29.64 10.61 49.67
N ALA A 140 -28.87 10.34 50.72
CA ALA A 140 -27.44 10.62 50.77
C ALA A 140 -26.65 9.70 49.81
N GLU A 141 -27.03 8.42 49.73
CA GLU A 141 -26.41 7.46 48.77
C GLU A 141 -26.71 7.84 47.31
N ASN A 142 -27.94 8.26 47.01
CA ASN A 142 -28.30 8.76 45.69
C ASN A 142 -27.52 10.04 45.31
N SER A 143 -27.33 10.95 46.31
CA SER A 143 -26.50 12.14 46.12
C SER A 143 -25.05 11.79 45.83
N TYR A 144 -24.48 10.83 46.56
CA TYR A 144 -23.13 10.32 46.28
C TYR A 144 -23.03 9.66 44.90
N ALA A 145 -24.01 8.83 44.53
CA ALA A 145 -24.06 8.21 43.20
C ALA A 145 -24.11 9.25 42.06
N SER A 146 -24.91 10.32 42.27
CA SER A 146 -24.99 11.45 41.32
C SER A 146 -23.65 12.20 41.19
N ALA A 147 -23.01 12.53 42.33
CA ALA A 147 -21.70 13.19 42.33
C ALA A 147 -20.62 12.32 41.64
N LYS A 148 -20.64 11.03 41.89
CA LYS A 148 -19.74 10.06 41.22
C LYS A 148 -19.96 10.01 39.70
N ALA A 149 -21.20 10.09 39.25
CA ALA A 149 -21.52 10.16 37.82
C ALA A 149 -21.02 11.47 37.18
N GLN A 150 -21.15 12.60 37.91
CA GLN A 150 -20.60 13.89 37.46
C GLN A 150 -19.07 13.88 37.37
N LEU A 151 -18.37 13.22 38.30
CA LEU A 151 -16.92 13.03 38.23
C LEU A 151 -16.54 12.23 36.99
N ALA A 152 -17.21 11.11 36.73
CA ALA A 152 -16.96 10.31 35.56
C ALA A 152 -17.17 11.09 34.24
N GLN A 153 -18.18 11.97 34.20
CA GLN A 153 -18.42 12.87 33.09
C GLN A 153 -17.27 13.88 32.91
N ALA A 154 -16.80 14.50 34.01
CA ALA A 154 -15.68 15.44 33.95
C ALA A 154 -14.38 14.75 33.52
N GLU A 155 -14.12 13.53 33.99
CA GLU A 155 -12.96 12.73 33.58
C GLU A 155 -13.01 12.40 32.07
N ALA A 156 -14.18 12.07 31.52
CA ALA A 156 -14.34 11.85 30.08
C ALA A 156 -14.07 13.13 29.27
N GLN A 157 -14.53 14.29 29.76
CA GLN A 157 -14.24 15.59 29.13
C GLN A 157 -12.73 15.91 29.17
N LEU A 158 -12.04 15.60 30.26
CA LEU A 158 -10.59 15.76 30.38
C LEU A 158 -9.85 14.90 29.35
N VAL A 159 -10.26 13.64 29.16
CA VAL A 159 -9.67 12.77 28.13
C VAL A 159 -9.81 13.38 26.74
N ASN A 160 -10.99 13.92 26.41
CA ASN A 160 -11.23 14.58 25.13
C ASN A 160 -10.34 15.83 24.93
N ALA A 161 -10.26 16.68 25.96
CA ALA A 161 -9.41 17.88 25.91
C ALA A 161 -7.92 17.53 25.77
N ARG A 162 -7.46 16.47 26.46
CA ARG A 162 -6.08 15.98 26.36
C ARG A 162 -5.77 15.41 24.97
N ASN A 163 -6.69 14.68 24.38
CA ASN A 163 -6.53 14.17 23.01
C ASN A 163 -6.45 15.33 22.02
N ASN A 164 -7.31 16.35 22.15
CA ASN A 164 -7.28 17.51 21.27
C ASN A 164 -5.96 18.31 21.41
N ASP A 165 -5.42 18.49 22.62
CA ASP A 165 -4.09 19.08 22.81
C ASP A 165 -3.00 18.24 22.15
N SER A 166 -3.06 16.91 22.29
CA SER A 166 -2.08 16.00 21.67
C SER A 166 -2.09 16.08 20.16
N TYR A 167 -3.27 16.24 19.53
CA TYR A 167 -3.44 16.36 18.09
C TYR A 167 -2.90 17.67 17.50
N THR A 168 -2.61 18.67 18.33
CA THR A 168 -1.92 19.88 17.86
C THR A 168 -0.49 19.60 17.40
N ARG A 169 0.11 18.50 17.87
CA ARG A 169 1.41 18.00 17.39
C ARG A 169 1.17 16.86 16.42
N VAL A 170 1.26 17.16 15.14
CA VAL A 170 1.11 16.16 14.09
C VAL A 170 2.39 15.36 13.96
N ILE A 171 2.29 14.05 14.19
CA ILE A 171 3.42 13.12 14.21
C ILE A 171 3.38 12.14 13.05
N SER A 172 4.54 11.61 12.66
CA SER A 172 4.60 10.53 11.68
C SER A 172 4.11 9.21 12.27
N PRO A 173 3.18 8.49 11.61
CA PRO A 173 2.72 7.17 12.04
C PRO A 173 3.70 6.04 11.73
N LEU A 174 4.68 6.29 10.84
CA LEU A 174 5.66 5.29 10.38
C LEU A 174 7.03 5.93 10.12
N ASP A 175 8.04 5.07 9.95
CA ASP A 175 9.35 5.46 9.42
C ASP A 175 9.25 5.61 7.91
N GLY A 176 9.75 6.71 7.34
CA GLY A 176 9.60 6.94 5.91
C GLY A 176 10.20 8.24 5.43
N VAL A 177 9.82 8.63 4.22
CA VAL A 177 10.23 9.88 3.57
C VAL A 177 9.01 10.79 3.43
N VAL A 178 9.20 12.07 3.76
CA VAL A 178 8.17 13.10 3.63
C VAL A 178 8.02 13.49 2.16
N GLY A 179 6.80 13.48 1.68
CA GLY A 179 6.44 13.95 0.33
C GLY A 179 6.35 15.47 0.24
N GLU A 180 5.56 15.96 -0.71
CA GLU A 180 5.29 17.39 -0.89
C GLU A 180 4.56 17.97 0.32
N ILE A 181 4.90 19.21 0.69
CA ILE A 181 4.28 19.96 1.78
C ILE A 181 3.59 21.21 1.19
N PRO A 182 2.29 21.13 0.86
CA PRO A 182 1.57 22.26 0.25
C PRO A 182 1.29 23.41 1.22
N PHE A 183 1.39 23.18 2.52
CA PHE A 183 1.11 24.16 3.57
C PHE A 183 2.40 24.73 4.16
N ARG A 184 2.36 25.99 4.55
CA ARG A 184 3.49 26.70 5.18
C ARG A 184 3.08 27.20 6.57
N VAL A 185 4.05 27.61 7.38
CA VAL A 185 3.79 28.26 8.66
C VAL A 185 2.86 29.46 8.43
N GLY A 186 1.81 29.58 9.24
CA GLY A 186 0.75 30.57 9.11
C GLY A 186 -0.47 30.08 8.29
N SER A 187 -0.41 28.93 7.63
CA SER A 187 -1.58 28.37 6.93
C SER A 187 -2.62 27.86 7.92
N LEU A 188 -3.89 28.09 7.63
CA LEU A 188 -5.01 27.50 8.36
C LEU A 188 -5.25 26.09 7.85
N VAL A 189 -5.34 25.12 8.76
CA VAL A 189 -5.60 23.72 8.46
C VAL A 189 -6.78 23.19 9.26
N SER A 190 -7.45 22.18 8.74
CA SER A 190 -8.65 21.59 9.33
C SER A 190 -8.77 20.10 8.95
N PRO A 191 -9.41 19.26 9.78
CA PRO A 191 -9.73 17.86 9.43
C PRO A 191 -10.52 17.70 8.13
N SER A 192 -11.31 18.70 7.76
CA SER A 192 -12.11 18.73 6.53
C SER A 192 -11.36 19.24 5.29
N SER A 193 -10.07 19.59 5.42
CA SER A 193 -9.27 20.03 4.27
C SER A 193 -9.15 18.93 3.23
N ALA A 194 -9.41 19.24 1.95
CA ALA A 194 -9.31 18.26 0.86
C ALA A 194 -7.87 17.75 0.66
N THR A 195 -6.90 18.67 0.80
CA THR A 195 -5.47 18.37 0.65
C THR A 195 -4.86 17.92 1.98
N PRO A 196 -4.08 16.83 2.03
CA PRO A 196 -3.33 16.42 3.21
C PRO A 196 -2.19 17.40 3.51
N LEU A 197 -1.70 17.42 4.75
CA LEU A 197 -0.52 18.23 5.14
C LEU A 197 0.73 17.80 4.40
N THR A 198 0.89 16.51 4.25
CA THR A 198 1.93 15.82 3.49
C THR A 198 1.58 14.35 3.36
N THR A 199 2.37 13.61 2.62
CA THR A 199 2.34 12.14 2.61
C THR A 199 3.66 11.63 3.16
N VAL A 200 3.63 10.61 4.01
CA VAL A 200 4.84 9.89 4.44
C VAL A 200 4.84 8.53 3.80
N SER A 201 5.88 8.25 3.02
CA SER A 201 6.06 7.02 2.25
C SER A 201 7.12 6.13 2.87
N ASP A 202 6.76 4.88 3.15
CA ASP A 202 7.71 3.83 3.54
C ASP A 202 8.33 3.22 2.27
N ASN A 203 9.50 3.72 1.91
CA ASN A 203 10.25 3.29 0.72
C ASN A 203 11.31 2.23 1.04
N SER A 204 11.25 1.56 2.19
CA SER A 204 12.19 0.48 2.54
C SER A 204 12.04 -0.73 1.61
N GLU A 205 10.83 -0.99 1.20
CA GLU A 205 10.44 -1.97 0.19
C GLU A 205 9.53 -1.32 -0.83
N MET A 206 9.67 -1.70 -2.09
CA MET A 206 8.84 -1.17 -3.17
C MET A 206 7.94 -2.26 -3.74
N TYR A 207 6.70 -1.92 -3.93
CA TYR A 207 5.72 -2.76 -4.60
C TYR A 207 5.66 -2.41 -6.09
N VAL A 208 5.94 -3.40 -6.91
CA VAL A 208 5.90 -3.28 -8.37
C VAL A 208 4.67 -4.02 -8.87
N TYR A 209 3.73 -3.26 -9.41
CA TYR A 209 2.47 -3.78 -9.96
C TYR A 209 2.61 -3.90 -11.47
N PHE A 210 2.29 -5.07 -11.99
CA PHE A 210 2.24 -5.34 -13.43
C PHE A 210 1.08 -6.27 -13.74
N SER A 211 0.62 -6.27 -14.98
CA SER A 211 -0.53 -7.08 -15.40
C SER A 211 -0.09 -8.21 -16.32
N MET A 212 -0.67 -9.37 -16.11
CA MET A 212 -0.52 -10.54 -16.99
C MET A 212 -1.89 -11.00 -17.48
N THR A 213 -1.94 -11.51 -18.72
CA THR A 213 -3.16 -12.08 -19.27
C THR A 213 -3.51 -13.40 -18.58
N GLU A 214 -4.79 -13.74 -18.53
CA GLU A 214 -5.28 -15.00 -17.97
C GLU A 214 -4.54 -16.22 -18.58
N ARG A 215 -4.34 -16.20 -19.91
CA ARG A 215 -3.60 -17.26 -20.60
C ARG A 215 -2.19 -17.44 -20.05
N GLN A 216 -1.45 -16.36 -19.85
CA GLN A 216 -0.08 -16.43 -19.31
C GLN A 216 -0.07 -16.96 -17.89
N ILE A 217 -1.04 -16.57 -17.07
CA ILE A 217 -1.17 -17.07 -15.70
C ILE A 217 -1.48 -18.58 -15.71
N LEU A 218 -2.38 -19.04 -16.57
CA LEU A 218 -2.70 -20.47 -16.70
C LEU A 218 -1.49 -21.27 -17.19
N GLU A 219 -0.70 -20.75 -18.13
CA GLU A 219 0.55 -21.37 -18.58
C GLU A 219 1.54 -21.52 -17.41
N LEU A 220 1.71 -20.47 -16.60
CA LEU A 220 2.57 -20.52 -15.41
C LEU A 220 2.03 -21.51 -14.36
N VAL A 221 0.73 -21.55 -14.11
CA VAL A 221 0.10 -22.51 -13.19
C VAL A 221 0.30 -23.95 -13.69
N ALA A 222 0.18 -24.18 -15.00
CA ALA A 222 0.45 -25.50 -15.59
C ALA A 222 1.91 -25.92 -15.44
N GLN A 223 2.85 -24.96 -15.55
CA GLN A 223 4.28 -25.22 -15.44
C GLN A 223 4.76 -25.44 -14.01
N TYR A 224 4.26 -24.65 -13.05
CA TYR A 224 4.74 -24.65 -11.65
C TYR A 224 3.79 -25.40 -10.68
N GLY A 225 2.60 -25.79 -11.13
CA GLY A 225 1.56 -26.44 -10.35
C GLY A 225 0.69 -25.43 -9.58
N ALA A 226 -0.59 -25.76 -9.36
CA ALA A 226 -1.53 -24.87 -8.68
C ALA A 226 -1.22 -24.66 -7.19
N GLU A 227 -0.70 -25.70 -6.52
CA GLU A 227 -0.33 -25.60 -5.11
C GLU A 227 0.98 -24.83 -4.92
N ASN A 228 0.92 -23.78 -4.11
CA ASN A 228 2.05 -22.92 -3.79
C ASN A 228 2.73 -22.30 -5.03
N PHE A 229 1.96 -22.10 -6.09
CA PHE A 229 2.39 -21.52 -7.36
C PHE A 229 3.29 -20.28 -7.18
N LEU A 230 2.87 -19.33 -6.34
CA LEU A 230 3.62 -18.08 -6.11
C LEU A 230 5.03 -18.31 -5.55
N GLN A 231 5.21 -19.32 -4.70
CA GLN A 231 6.51 -19.60 -4.08
C GLN A 231 7.50 -20.26 -5.06
N LYS A 232 6.99 -20.86 -6.12
CA LYS A 232 7.78 -21.55 -7.14
C LYS A 232 8.13 -20.65 -8.33
N LEU A 233 7.50 -19.47 -8.41
CA LEU A 233 7.81 -18.52 -9.48
C LEU A 233 9.27 -18.03 -9.38
N PRO A 234 9.93 -17.83 -10.53
CA PRO A 234 11.26 -17.26 -10.55
C PRO A 234 11.26 -15.81 -10.02
N THR A 235 12.41 -15.38 -9.56
CA THR A 235 12.61 -13.96 -9.20
C THR A 235 12.53 -13.10 -10.46
N VAL A 236 12.04 -11.88 -10.29
CA VAL A 236 11.88 -10.90 -11.37
C VAL A 236 12.94 -9.81 -11.26
N SER A 237 13.38 -9.29 -12.42
CA SER A 237 14.29 -8.15 -12.50
C SER A 237 13.49 -6.90 -12.88
N LEU A 238 13.85 -5.76 -12.33
CA LEU A 238 13.24 -4.48 -12.63
C LEU A 238 14.16 -3.68 -13.56
N LYS A 239 13.65 -3.35 -14.75
CA LYS A 239 14.32 -2.45 -15.68
C LYS A 239 13.76 -1.05 -15.47
N LEU A 240 14.63 -0.11 -15.14
CA LEU A 240 14.27 1.28 -14.89
C LEU A 240 14.07 2.06 -16.21
N SER A 241 13.52 3.25 -16.12
CA SER A 241 13.21 4.09 -17.29
C SER A 241 14.46 4.57 -18.05
N ASP A 242 15.62 4.62 -17.39
CA ASP A 242 16.92 4.91 -18.01
C ASP A 242 17.53 3.70 -18.75
N GLY A 243 16.86 2.54 -18.70
CA GLY A 243 17.33 1.29 -19.31
C GLY A 243 18.22 0.44 -18.41
N SER A 244 18.63 0.93 -17.24
CA SER A 244 19.42 0.17 -16.28
C SER A 244 18.57 -0.92 -15.61
N ILE A 245 19.25 -1.98 -15.14
CA ILE A 245 18.61 -3.05 -14.38
C ILE A 245 18.87 -2.80 -12.91
N TYR A 246 17.78 -2.77 -12.11
CA TYR A 246 17.90 -2.66 -10.67
C TYR A 246 18.68 -3.85 -10.09
N PRO A 247 19.68 -3.62 -9.23
CA PRO A 247 20.64 -4.66 -8.81
C PRO A 247 20.00 -5.77 -7.96
N LEU A 248 18.91 -5.47 -7.24
CA LEU A 248 18.21 -6.46 -6.42
C LEU A 248 17.06 -7.08 -7.21
N LYS A 249 16.89 -8.39 -7.07
CA LYS A 249 15.78 -9.11 -7.68
C LYS A 249 14.55 -9.04 -6.80
N GLY A 250 13.39 -8.93 -7.42
CA GLY A 250 12.10 -8.96 -6.74
C GLY A 250 11.50 -10.35 -6.68
N ARG A 251 10.58 -10.54 -5.75
CA ARG A 251 9.78 -11.74 -5.61
C ARG A 251 8.31 -11.43 -5.86
N ILE A 252 7.64 -12.24 -6.66
CA ILE A 252 6.20 -12.13 -6.86
C ILE A 252 5.52 -12.69 -5.63
N GLU A 253 4.69 -11.87 -4.96
CA GLU A 253 4.02 -12.24 -3.72
C GLU A 253 2.53 -12.47 -3.88
N THR A 254 1.91 -11.71 -4.78
CA THR A 254 0.46 -11.79 -4.94
C THR A 254 0.04 -11.75 -6.40
N VAL A 255 -1.02 -12.49 -6.70
CA VAL A 255 -1.79 -12.42 -7.94
C VAL A 255 -3.21 -12.03 -7.55
N SER A 256 -3.78 -11.04 -8.19
CA SER A 256 -5.17 -10.67 -7.97
C SER A 256 -6.07 -11.83 -8.37
N GLY A 257 -6.97 -12.24 -7.48
CA GLY A 257 -8.00 -13.23 -7.80
C GLY A 257 -9.11 -12.69 -8.71
N ILE A 258 -9.03 -11.41 -9.11
CA ILE A 258 -10.02 -10.74 -9.97
C ILE A 258 -9.36 -10.50 -11.32
N ILE A 259 -10.03 -10.99 -12.37
CA ILE A 259 -9.65 -10.72 -13.76
C ILE A 259 -10.42 -9.46 -14.19
N ASP A 260 -9.71 -8.49 -14.70
CA ASP A 260 -10.30 -7.33 -15.35
C ASP A 260 -11.02 -7.79 -16.62
N THR A 261 -12.34 -7.64 -16.64
CA THR A 261 -13.19 -8.11 -17.74
C THR A 261 -13.01 -7.32 -19.03
N GLN A 262 -12.44 -6.12 -18.97
CA GLN A 262 -12.19 -5.30 -20.15
C GLN A 262 -10.88 -5.69 -20.84
N THR A 263 -9.87 -6.05 -20.07
CA THR A 263 -8.52 -6.36 -20.58
C THR A 263 -8.20 -7.86 -20.58
N GLY A 264 -8.98 -8.69 -19.89
CA GLY A 264 -8.70 -10.12 -19.71
C GLY A 264 -7.39 -10.36 -18.95
N SER A 265 -6.97 -9.42 -18.09
CA SER A 265 -5.72 -9.49 -17.35
C SER A 265 -5.94 -9.48 -15.85
N SER A 266 -4.99 -10.02 -15.10
CA SER A 266 -4.94 -9.96 -13.65
C SER A 266 -3.68 -9.22 -13.20
N ASN A 267 -3.81 -8.44 -12.14
CA ASN A 267 -2.71 -7.69 -11.56
C ASN A 267 -1.86 -8.57 -10.66
N MET A 268 -0.57 -8.48 -10.84
CA MET A 268 0.44 -9.12 -10.01
C MET A 268 1.25 -8.07 -9.26
N ARG A 269 1.72 -8.42 -8.07
CA ARG A 269 2.60 -7.58 -7.28
C ARG A 269 3.88 -8.32 -6.98
N ALA A 270 4.99 -7.71 -7.33
CA ALA A 270 6.31 -8.13 -6.90
C ALA A 270 6.85 -7.13 -5.85
N THR A 271 7.57 -7.65 -4.87
CA THR A 271 8.23 -6.87 -3.83
C THR A 271 9.73 -6.80 -4.10
N PHE A 272 10.27 -5.60 -4.04
CA PHE A 272 11.70 -5.30 -4.18
C PHE A 272 12.20 -4.61 -2.93
N GLU A 273 13.30 -5.07 -2.36
CA GLU A 273 14.00 -4.36 -1.30
C GLU A 273 14.64 -3.07 -1.85
N ASN A 274 14.57 -1.97 -1.10
CA ASN A 274 15.10 -0.68 -1.51
C ASN A 274 15.99 -0.03 -0.43
N PRO A 275 17.10 -0.69 -0.02
CA PRO A 275 17.95 -0.20 1.07
C PRO A 275 18.59 1.15 0.77
N ASN A 276 18.88 1.43 -0.49
CA ASN A 276 19.51 2.66 -0.94
C ASN A 276 18.52 3.75 -1.36
N ARG A 277 17.21 3.49 -1.26
CA ARG A 277 16.13 4.41 -1.67
C ARG A 277 16.30 4.95 -3.10
N LEU A 278 16.73 4.10 -3.99
CA LEU A 278 16.94 4.42 -5.40
C LEU A 278 15.61 4.40 -6.19
N LEU A 279 14.64 3.61 -5.71
CA LEU A 279 13.30 3.47 -6.28
C LEU A 279 12.31 4.42 -5.63
#